data_2f302157768053a696ff3d045362b2e6
#
_entry.id   2f302157768053a696ff3d045362b2e6
#
_cell.length_a   1.000
_cell.length_b   1.000
_cell.length_c   1.000
_cell.angle_alpha   90.00
_cell.angle_beta   90.00
_cell.angle_gamma   90.00
#
_symmetry.space_group_name_H-M   'P 1'
#
loop_
_entity.id
_entity.type
_entity.pdbx_description
1 polymer ?
#
loop_
_entity_poly.entity_id
_entity_poly.type
_entity_poly.pdbx_seq_one_letter_code
_entity_poly.pdbx_strand_id
1 'polypeptide(L)'
;MSTLTVSQLAALLNKLDIIYQAYQHPPLATCQDADKLALERAGTRLKNLFLRDNYGRQHILLVTTANKQIDLKALSKQQGLSRLGFASDSRLQQYLGIKPGCVSALAVANDPEQHVQLWLDEALSDAVLWQCHPFENDKTWVLSLADLTRFWQHTGHQPVWLTVPERVMTV
;
A
#
# COMPACT_ATOMS: atom_id res chain seq x y z
N MET A 1 19.99 -7.24 0.32
CA MET A 1 19.61 -5.84 0.14
C MET A 1 19.16 -5.25 1.47
N SER A 2 19.73 -4.13 1.83
CA SER A 2 19.29 -3.43 3.03
C SER A 2 17.98 -2.68 2.76
N THR A 3 17.00 -2.86 3.64
CA THR A 3 15.77 -2.10 3.59
C THR A 3 16.01 -0.69 4.12
N LEU A 4 15.27 0.27 3.59
CA LEU A 4 15.36 1.64 4.08
C LEU A 4 14.77 1.75 5.49
N THR A 5 15.42 2.56 6.32
CA THR A 5 14.83 2.98 7.59
C THR A 5 13.81 4.10 7.36
N VAL A 6 13.02 4.40 8.38
CA VAL A 6 12.08 5.55 8.31
C VAL A 6 12.86 6.85 8.02
N SER A 7 14.01 7.03 8.64
CA SER A 7 14.86 8.21 8.41
C SER A 7 15.39 8.28 6.99
N GLN A 8 15.77 7.14 6.41
CA GLN A 8 16.23 7.08 5.03
C GLN A 8 15.08 7.35 4.05
N LEU A 9 13.88 6.87 4.36
CA LEU A 9 12.69 7.18 3.57
C LEU A 9 12.38 8.68 3.61
N ALA A 10 12.45 9.29 4.80
CA ALA A 10 12.26 10.73 4.95
C ALA A 10 13.28 11.53 4.13
N ALA A 11 14.54 11.10 4.15
CA ALA A 11 15.60 11.73 3.36
C ALA A 11 15.33 11.60 1.86
N LEU A 12 14.81 10.46 1.40
CA LEU A 12 14.46 10.25 0.01
C LEU A 12 13.32 11.18 -0.42
N LEU A 13 12.27 11.30 0.39
CA LEU A 13 11.17 12.21 0.09
C LEU A 13 11.64 13.66 0.04
N ASN A 14 12.51 14.04 0.97
CA ASN A 14 13.12 15.39 0.98
C ASN A 14 13.93 15.65 -0.29
N LYS A 15 14.72 14.67 -0.72
CA LYS A 15 15.50 14.76 -1.96
C LYS A 15 14.61 14.95 -3.19
N LEU A 16 13.41 14.39 -3.18
CA LEU A 16 12.44 14.52 -4.26
C LEU A 16 11.55 15.75 -4.12
N ASP A 17 11.84 16.63 -3.14
CA ASP A 17 11.02 17.81 -2.82
C ASP A 17 9.57 17.47 -2.51
N ILE A 18 9.36 16.33 -1.85
CA ILE A 18 8.03 15.90 -1.42
C ILE A 18 7.81 16.34 0.01
N ILE A 19 6.76 17.11 0.24
CA ILE A 19 6.34 17.58 1.55
C ILE A 19 5.21 16.67 2.04
N TYR A 20 5.27 16.28 3.30
CA TYR A 20 4.25 15.45 3.91
C TYR A 20 3.96 15.90 5.33
N GLN A 21 2.76 15.58 5.82
CA GLN A 21 2.39 15.79 7.20
C GLN A 21 2.61 14.49 7.97
N ALA A 22 3.39 14.57 9.05
CA ALA A 22 3.74 13.40 9.85
C ALA A 22 2.92 13.39 11.14
N TYR A 23 2.33 12.24 11.43
CA TYR A 23 1.57 11.98 12.65
C TYR A 23 2.13 10.77 13.36
N GLN A 24 2.15 10.84 14.70
CA GLN A 24 2.54 9.73 15.54
C GLN A 24 1.35 9.30 16.38
N HIS A 25 1.17 8.01 16.56
CA HIS A 25 0.00 7.43 17.25
C HIS A 25 0.34 6.03 17.77
N PRO A 26 -0.51 5.44 18.62
CA PRO A 26 -0.32 4.04 19.01
C PRO A 26 -0.31 3.11 17.79
N PRO A 27 0.39 1.96 17.85
CA PRO A 27 0.44 1.03 16.74
C PRO A 27 -0.94 0.59 16.25
N LEU A 28 -1.14 0.61 14.93
CA LEU A 28 -2.40 0.26 14.27
C LEU A 28 -2.16 -0.94 13.34
N ALA A 29 -2.58 -2.13 13.74
CA ALA A 29 -2.41 -3.33 12.95
C ALA A 29 -3.47 -3.46 11.83
N THR A 30 -4.64 -2.86 12.00
CA THR A 30 -5.77 -2.97 11.08
C THR A 30 -6.49 -1.64 10.90
N CYS A 31 -7.32 -1.57 9.85
CA CYS A 31 -8.22 -0.43 9.65
C CYS A 31 -9.22 -0.28 10.81
N GLN A 32 -9.62 -1.40 11.42
CA GLN A 32 -10.51 -1.38 12.57
C GLN A 32 -9.85 -0.73 13.79
N ASP A 33 -8.57 -0.99 14.01
CA ASP A 33 -7.82 -0.33 15.08
C ASP A 33 -7.79 1.18 14.87
N ALA A 34 -7.62 1.63 13.65
CA ALA A 34 -7.68 3.05 13.29
C ALA A 34 -9.06 3.64 13.58
N ASP A 35 -10.14 2.92 13.29
CA ASP A 35 -11.51 3.34 13.59
C ASP A 35 -11.72 3.51 15.10
N LYS A 36 -11.23 2.58 15.90
CA LYS A 36 -11.36 2.61 17.35
C LYS A 36 -10.68 3.82 17.98
N LEU A 37 -9.58 4.28 17.42
CA LEU A 37 -8.86 5.44 17.93
C LEU A 37 -9.51 6.75 17.52
N ALA A 38 -10.45 6.71 16.56
CA ALA A 38 -11.17 7.89 16.05
C ALA A 38 -10.24 9.06 15.75
N LEU A 39 -9.09 8.75 15.13
CA LEU A 39 -8.08 9.75 14.81
C LEU A 39 -8.54 10.60 13.63
N GLU A 40 -8.69 11.89 13.88
CA GLU A 40 -9.03 12.85 12.83
C GLU A 40 -7.74 13.40 12.22
N ARG A 41 -7.58 13.21 10.92
CA ARG A 41 -6.48 13.79 10.16
C ARG A 41 -6.85 13.90 8.70
N ALA A 42 -6.16 14.79 8.01
CA ALA A 42 -6.36 14.98 6.59
C ALA A 42 -6.02 13.71 5.83
N GLY A 43 -6.63 13.55 4.67
CA GLY A 43 -6.30 12.46 3.75
C GLY A 43 -7.21 11.25 3.85
N THR A 44 -7.15 10.44 2.80
CA THR A 44 -7.94 9.24 2.67
C THR A 44 -7.22 8.07 3.33
N ARG A 45 -7.96 7.33 4.16
CA ARG A 45 -7.48 6.09 4.75
C ARG A 45 -7.47 5.00 3.70
N LEU A 46 -6.43 4.17 3.75
CA LEU A 46 -6.18 3.15 2.75
C LEU A 46 -6.17 1.76 3.37
N LYS A 47 -6.47 0.77 2.53
CA LYS A 47 -6.21 -0.64 2.80
C LYS A 47 -5.12 -1.08 1.82
N ASN A 48 -4.06 -1.66 2.34
CA ASN A 48 -2.92 -2.13 1.57
C ASN A 48 -2.80 -3.64 1.73
N LEU A 49 -2.81 -4.36 0.62
CA LEU A 49 -2.72 -5.82 0.62
C LEU A 49 -1.53 -6.26 -0.20
N PHE A 50 -0.73 -7.16 0.36
CA PHE A 50 0.35 -7.79 -0.39
C PHE A 50 -0.11 -9.17 -0.83
N LEU A 51 -0.23 -9.34 -2.15
CA LEU A 51 -0.84 -10.51 -2.76
C LEU A 51 0.18 -11.27 -3.61
N ARG A 52 -0.08 -12.55 -3.81
CA ARG A 52 0.67 -13.37 -4.75
C ARG A 52 -0.30 -14.22 -5.57
N ASP A 53 0.12 -14.63 -6.77
CA ASP A 53 -0.63 -15.61 -7.54
C ASP A 53 -0.44 -17.01 -6.92
N ASN A 54 -1.23 -17.98 -7.39
CA ASN A 54 -1.22 -19.33 -6.81
C ASN A 54 0.14 -20.03 -6.90
N TYR A 55 0.95 -19.66 -7.89
CA TYR A 55 2.27 -20.26 -8.12
C TYR A 55 3.40 -19.49 -7.45
N GLY A 56 3.11 -18.37 -6.82
CA GLY A 56 4.12 -17.52 -6.19
C GLY A 56 5.07 -16.85 -7.17
N ARG A 57 4.66 -16.66 -8.42
CA ARG A 57 5.47 -16.06 -9.46
C ARG A 57 5.24 -14.55 -9.60
N GLN A 58 4.05 -14.09 -9.25
CA GLN A 58 3.69 -12.69 -9.32
C GLN A 58 3.33 -12.18 -7.93
N HIS A 59 3.84 -10.99 -7.62
CA HIS A 59 3.59 -10.32 -6.35
C HIS A 59 2.99 -8.96 -6.63
N ILE A 60 1.94 -8.62 -5.90
CA ILE A 60 1.17 -7.41 -6.13
C ILE A 60 0.97 -6.67 -4.81
N LEU A 61 1.29 -5.39 -4.80
CA LEU A 61 0.87 -4.49 -3.75
C LEU A 61 -0.39 -3.79 -4.23
N LEU A 62 -1.53 -4.12 -3.62
CA LEU A 62 -2.83 -3.55 -3.95
C LEU A 62 -3.21 -2.50 -2.93
N VAL A 63 -3.50 -1.29 -3.38
CA VAL A 63 -3.97 -0.20 -2.55
C VAL A 63 -5.41 0.11 -2.90
N THR A 64 -6.28 0.10 -1.92
CA THR A 64 -7.71 0.35 -2.08
C THR A 64 -8.27 1.16 -0.91
N THR A 65 -9.55 1.46 -0.93
CA THR A 65 -10.22 2.19 0.16
C THR A 65 -10.32 1.34 1.43
N ALA A 66 -10.23 1.98 2.58
CA ALA A 66 -10.12 1.30 3.87
C ALA A 66 -11.28 0.33 4.18
N ASN A 67 -12.47 0.61 3.68
CA ASN A 67 -13.68 -0.15 4.02
C ASN A 67 -14.08 -1.18 2.95
N LYS A 68 -13.35 -1.27 1.84
CA LYS A 68 -13.71 -2.19 0.76
C LYS A 68 -13.42 -3.64 1.14
N GLN A 69 -14.39 -4.51 0.93
CA GLN A 69 -14.23 -5.96 1.05
C GLN A 69 -13.90 -6.51 -0.34
N ILE A 70 -12.66 -6.89 -0.55
CA ILE A 70 -12.17 -7.25 -1.88
C ILE A 70 -12.56 -8.68 -2.23
N ASP A 71 -13.08 -8.87 -3.43
CA ASP A 71 -13.33 -10.18 -4.00
C ASP A 71 -12.07 -10.62 -4.78
N LEU A 72 -11.17 -11.34 -4.09
CA LEU A 72 -9.91 -11.77 -4.70
C LEU A 72 -10.12 -12.75 -5.84
N LYS A 73 -11.15 -13.60 -5.77
CA LYS A 73 -11.47 -14.53 -6.84
C LYS A 73 -11.86 -13.79 -8.12
N ALA A 74 -12.75 -12.80 -7.98
CA ALA A 74 -13.17 -11.97 -9.11
C ALA A 74 -12.00 -11.15 -9.67
N LEU A 75 -11.15 -10.60 -8.80
CA LEU A 75 -9.99 -9.85 -9.20
C LEU A 75 -9.01 -10.72 -10.00
N SER A 76 -8.75 -11.93 -9.54
CA SER A 76 -7.89 -12.90 -10.23
C SER A 76 -8.38 -13.15 -11.64
N LYS A 77 -9.68 -13.42 -11.77
CA LYS A 77 -10.33 -13.70 -13.05
C LYS A 77 -10.26 -12.49 -13.97
N GLN A 78 -10.55 -11.32 -13.45
CA GLN A 78 -10.51 -10.06 -14.19
C GLN A 78 -9.12 -9.78 -14.77
N GLN A 79 -8.06 -10.12 -14.03
CA GLN A 79 -6.68 -9.87 -14.45
C GLN A 79 -6.05 -11.05 -15.18
N GLY A 80 -6.79 -12.12 -15.43
CA GLY A 80 -6.27 -13.29 -16.13
C GLY A 80 -5.17 -14.02 -15.37
N LEU A 81 -5.22 -13.98 -14.03
CA LEU A 81 -4.23 -14.60 -13.17
C LEU A 81 -4.78 -15.86 -12.51
N SER A 82 -3.88 -16.74 -12.09
CA SER A 82 -4.24 -17.81 -11.18
C SER A 82 -4.69 -17.19 -9.85
N ARG A 83 -5.36 -17.99 -9.01
CA ARG A 83 -5.98 -17.50 -7.78
C ARG A 83 -5.02 -16.65 -6.94
N LEU A 84 -5.38 -15.39 -6.73
CA LEU A 84 -4.65 -14.48 -5.83
C LEU A 84 -4.96 -14.81 -4.38
N GLY A 85 -3.94 -14.75 -3.55
CA GLY A 85 -4.06 -14.87 -2.11
C GLY A 85 -3.08 -13.96 -1.43
N PHE A 86 -3.17 -13.88 -0.10
CA PHE A 86 -2.23 -13.09 0.67
C PHE A 86 -0.85 -13.72 0.62
N ALA A 87 0.18 -12.91 0.41
CA ALA A 87 1.55 -13.35 0.50
C ALA A 87 1.92 -13.58 1.97
N SER A 88 2.83 -14.52 2.20
CA SER A 88 3.30 -14.83 3.56
C SER A 88 4.11 -13.68 4.15
N ASP A 89 4.26 -13.69 5.47
CA ASP A 89 5.12 -12.72 6.17
C ASP A 89 6.56 -12.79 5.66
N SER A 90 7.03 -14.00 5.33
CA SER A 90 8.34 -14.23 4.75
C SER A 90 8.49 -13.53 3.40
N ARG A 91 7.48 -13.62 2.53
CA ARG A 91 7.48 -12.92 1.24
C ARG A 91 7.38 -11.41 1.41
N LEU A 92 6.60 -10.95 2.37
CA LEU A 92 6.49 -9.54 2.69
C LEU A 92 7.85 -8.95 3.07
N GLN A 93 8.59 -9.67 3.93
CA GLN A 93 9.93 -9.26 4.31
C GLN A 93 10.90 -9.32 3.13
N GLN A 94 10.83 -10.37 2.33
CA GLN A 94 11.72 -10.58 1.19
C GLN A 94 11.55 -9.50 0.12
N TYR A 95 10.31 -9.17 -0.24
CA TYR A 95 10.02 -8.29 -1.37
C TYR A 95 9.85 -6.82 -0.99
N LEU A 96 9.29 -6.54 0.17
CA LEU A 96 8.99 -5.17 0.60
C LEU A 96 9.73 -4.76 1.88
N GLY A 97 10.41 -5.69 2.54
CA GLY A 97 11.26 -5.39 3.70
C GLY A 97 10.52 -4.83 4.90
N ILE A 98 9.25 -5.15 5.05
CA ILE A 98 8.40 -4.65 6.14
C ILE A 98 7.73 -5.78 6.89
N LYS A 99 7.25 -5.46 8.10
CA LYS A 99 6.54 -6.41 8.97
C LYS A 99 5.05 -6.43 8.66
N PRO A 100 4.33 -7.51 9.03
CA PRO A 100 2.88 -7.54 8.97
C PRO A 100 2.27 -6.34 9.71
N GLY A 101 1.19 -5.80 9.16
CA GLY A 101 0.54 -4.61 9.71
C GLY A 101 1.18 -3.28 9.30
N CYS A 102 2.31 -3.32 8.58
CA CYS A 102 3.04 -2.13 8.15
C CYS A 102 3.01 -1.94 6.62
N VAL A 103 2.18 -2.68 5.90
CA VAL A 103 2.12 -2.63 4.44
C VAL A 103 1.73 -1.22 3.99
N SER A 104 2.46 -0.69 3.04
CA SER A 104 2.30 0.70 2.62
C SER A 104 2.67 0.87 1.16
N ALA A 105 2.02 1.82 0.50
CA ALA A 105 2.36 2.24 -0.86
C ALA A 105 3.79 2.80 -0.96
N LEU A 106 4.39 3.19 0.15
CA LEU A 106 5.78 3.67 0.20
C LEU A 106 6.79 2.51 0.20
N ALA A 107 6.36 1.29 0.51
CA ALA A 107 7.25 0.15 0.66
C ALA A 107 7.89 -0.32 -0.64
N VAL A 108 7.38 0.11 -1.80
CA VAL A 108 8.01 -0.18 -3.09
C VAL A 108 9.42 0.43 -3.21
N ALA A 109 9.78 1.37 -2.33
CA ALA A 109 11.15 1.87 -2.25
C ALA A 109 12.15 0.76 -1.90
N ASN A 110 11.70 -0.32 -1.26
CA ASN A 110 12.52 -1.47 -0.91
C ASN A 110 12.55 -2.54 -2.01
N ASP A 111 11.97 -2.26 -3.16
CA ASP A 111 11.89 -3.17 -4.32
C ASP A 111 12.52 -2.52 -5.56
N PRO A 112 13.83 -2.22 -5.55
CA PRO A 112 14.48 -1.49 -6.64
C PRO A 112 14.50 -2.27 -7.96
N GLU A 113 14.33 -3.59 -7.92
CA GLU A 113 14.29 -4.44 -9.12
C GLU A 113 12.88 -4.63 -9.68
N GLN A 114 11.89 -3.97 -9.11
CA GLN A 114 10.48 -3.99 -9.54
C GLN A 114 9.90 -5.40 -9.62
N HIS A 115 10.16 -6.22 -8.62
CA HIS A 115 9.56 -7.55 -8.51
C HIS A 115 8.08 -7.48 -8.12
N VAL A 116 7.65 -6.36 -7.53
CA VAL A 116 6.29 -6.15 -7.05
C VAL A 116 5.55 -5.22 -7.99
N GLN A 117 4.37 -5.65 -8.45
CA GLN A 117 3.47 -4.81 -9.23
C GLN A 117 2.66 -3.94 -8.27
N LEU A 118 2.49 -2.67 -8.61
CA LEU A 118 1.69 -1.73 -7.83
C LEU A 118 0.34 -1.56 -8.51
N TRP A 119 -0.73 -2.00 -7.85
CA TRP A 119 -2.09 -1.87 -8.33
C TRP A 119 -2.86 -0.89 -7.47
N LEU A 120 -3.52 0.06 -8.09
CA LEU A 120 -4.29 1.10 -7.42
C LEU A 120 -5.76 1.00 -7.81
N ASP A 121 -6.63 1.04 -6.81
CA ASP A 121 -8.07 1.05 -7.03
C ASP A 121 -8.50 2.40 -7.64
N GLU A 122 -9.21 2.35 -8.74
CA GLU A 122 -9.76 3.54 -9.40
C GLU A 122 -10.64 4.38 -8.47
N ALA A 123 -11.22 3.76 -7.45
CA ALA A 123 -11.99 4.49 -6.43
C ALA A 123 -11.14 5.52 -5.66
N LEU A 124 -9.81 5.40 -5.73
CA LEU A 124 -8.88 6.35 -5.11
C LEU A 124 -8.43 7.48 -6.05
N SER A 125 -8.84 7.47 -7.31
CA SER A 125 -8.34 8.42 -8.30
C SER A 125 -8.68 9.87 -7.96
N ASP A 126 -9.77 10.12 -7.24
CA ASP A 126 -10.19 11.45 -6.81
C ASP A 126 -9.67 11.82 -5.42
N ALA A 127 -8.98 10.91 -4.74
CA ALA A 127 -8.43 11.17 -3.41
C ALA A 127 -7.11 11.94 -3.55
N VAL A 128 -7.13 13.22 -3.21
CA VAL A 128 -5.99 14.12 -3.38
C VAL A 128 -4.87 13.81 -2.38
N LEU A 129 -5.23 13.50 -1.14
CA LEU A 129 -4.29 13.21 -0.06
C LEU A 129 -4.49 11.78 0.45
N TRP A 130 -3.38 11.06 0.59
CA TRP A 130 -3.38 9.66 1.03
C TRP A 130 -2.63 9.52 2.34
N GLN A 131 -3.20 8.73 3.27
CA GLN A 131 -2.54 8.38 4.54
C GLN A 131 -1.70 7.13 4.33
N CYS A 132 -0.38 7.25 4.52
CA CYS A 132 0.56 6.15 4.29
C CYS A 132 1.36 5.86 5.56
N HIS A 133 1.71 4.59 5.77
CA HIS A 133 2.62 4.20 6.85
C HIS A 133 4.07 4.24 6.34
N PRO A 134 4.98 4.94 7.03
CA PRO A 134 6.39 4.93 6.66
C PRO A 134 7.11 3.72 7.26
N PHE A 135 6.73 2.52 6.82
CA PHE A 135 7.28 1.21 7.22
C PHE A 135 6.96 0.78 8.66
N GLU A 136 6.28 1.61 9.43
CA GLU A 136 5.89 1.35 10.81
C GLU A 136 4.42 1.73 10.99
N ASN A 137 3.70 1.01 11.86
CA ASN A 137 2.26 1.21 12.04
C ASN A 137 1.91 2.15 13.20
N ASP A 138 2.90 2.78 13.81
CA ASP A 138 2.72 3.83 14.83
C ASP A 138 2.89 5.24 14.26
N LYS A 139 3.04 5.34 12.94
CA LYS A 139 3.21 6.60 12.21
C LYS A 139 2.32 6.62 10.99
N THR A 140 1.81 7.80 10.67
CA THR A 140 1.09 8.03 9.41
C THR A 140 1.64 9.30 8.79
N TRP A 141 2.04 9.20 7.52
CA TRP A 141 2.43 10.35 6.71
C TRP A 141 1.35 10.60 5.67
N VAL A 142 0.93 11.85 5.56
CA VAL A 142 -0.08 12.24 4.58
C VAL A 142 0.64 12.88 3.39
N LEU A 143 0.50 12.25 2.23
CA LEU A 143 1.13 12.70 0.99
C LEU A 143 0.05 12.92 -0.07
N SER A 144 0.31 13.84 -1.00
CA SER A 144 -0.57 14.01 -2.15
C SER A 144 -0.40 12.86 -3.15
N LEU A 145 -1.46 12.54 -3.87
CA LEU A 145 -1.38 11.55 -4.94
C LEU A 145 -0.38 11.98 -6.02
N ALA A 146 -0.31 13.28 -6.31
CA ALA A 146 0.66 13.82 -7.27
C ALA A 146 2.11 13.53 -6.83
N ASP A 147 2.41 13.72 -5.55
CA ASP A 147 3.74 13.45 -5.01
C ASP A 147 4.02 11.95 -4.93
N LEU A 148 3.03 11.13 -4.57
CA LEU A 148 3.16 9.67 -4.61
C LEU A 148 3.46 9.19 -6.03
N THR A 149 2.84 9.77 -7.03
CA THR A 149 3.10 9.43 -8.43
C THR A 149 4.56 9.72 -8.79
N ARG A 150 5.09 10.86 -8.36
CA ARG A 150 6.51 11.20 -8.55
C ARG A 150 7.43 10.23 -7.82
N PHE A 151 7.05 9.86 -6.60
CA PHE A 151 7.78 8.87 -5.80
C PHE A 151 7.85 7.51 -6.52
N TRP A 152 6.71 7.02 -7.02
CA TRP A 152 6.66 5.75 -7.75
C TRP A 152 7.44 5.82 -9.07
N GLN A 153 7.44 6.96 -9.75
CA GLN A 153 8.30 7.15 -10.93
C GLN A 153 9.78 7.00 -10.56
N HIS A 154 10.16 7.56 -9.41
CA HIS A 154 11.54 7.44 -8.94
C HIS A 154 11.91 5.99 -8.61
N THR A 155 11.01 5.23 -7.99
CA THR A 155 11.27 3.83 -7.65
C THR A 155 11.16 2.88 -8.84
N GLY A 156 10.65 3.37 -9.98
CA GLY A 156 10.46 2.57 -11.19
C GLY A 156 9.17 1.76 -11.22
N HIS A 157 8.25 2.02 -10.31
CA HIS A 157 6.97 1.32 -10.24
C HIS A 157 5.88 2.15 -10.93
N GLN A 158 5.48 1.71 -12.12
CA GLN A 158 4.35 2.35 -12.79
C GLN A 158 3.05 1.74 -12.27
N PRO A 159 2.20 2.54 -11.60
CA PRO A 159 0.97 1.98 -11.06
C PRO A 159 0.00 1.57 -12.15
N VAL A 160 -0.70 0.49 -11.89
CA VAL A 160 -1.81 0.02 -12.73
C VAL A 160 -3.10 0.38 -12.01
N TRP A 161 -3.88 1.27 -12.60
CA TRP A 161 -5.20 1.64 -12.07
C TRP A 161 -6.23 0.64 -12.57
N LEU A 162 -7.02 0.10 -11.66
CA LEU A 162 -8.05 -0.88 -12.03
C LEU A 162 -9.27 -0.78 -11.11
N THR A 163 -10.40 -1.25 -11.62
CA THR A 163 -11.61 -1.37 -10.81
C THR A 163 -11.48 -2.62 -9.96
N VAL A 164 -11.35 -2.44 -8.64
CA VAL A 164 -11.20 -3.56 -7.71
C VAL A 164 -12.59 -4.10 -7.35
N PRO A 165 -12.89 -5.37 -7.65
CA PRO A 165 -14.20 -5.93 -7.36
C PRO A 165 -14.43 -6.09 -5.87
N GLU A 166 -15.63 -5.76 -5.45
CA GLU A 166 -16.05 -5.85 -4.06
C GLU A 166 -16.93 -7.08 -3.85
N ARG A 167 -16.77 -7.72 -2.69
CA ARG A 167 -17.65 -8.84 -2.33
C ARG A 167 -19.07 -8.34 -2.19
N VAL A 168 -20.00 -9.04 -2.83
CA VAL A 168 -21.41 -8.79 -2.63
C VAL A 168 -21.81 -9.44 -1.31
N MET A 169 -22.29 -8.60 -0.37
CA MET A 169 -22.87 -9.12 0.87
C MET A 169 -24.22 -9.71 0.56
N THR A 170 -24.33 -11.04 0.60
CA THR A 170 -25.63 -11.71 0.57
C THR A 170 -26.25 -11.61 1.96
N VAL A 171 -27.37 -10.97 2.01
CA VAL A 171 -28.16 -10.88 3.24
C VAL A 171 -28.85 -12.24 3.49
#